data_b6892435148027f934445ce214e21bdd
#
_entry.id   b6892435148027f934445ce214e21bdd
#
_cell.length_a   1.000
_cell.length_b   1.000
_cell.length_c   1.000
_cell.angle_alpha   90.00
_cell.angle_beta   90.00
_cell.angle_gamma   90.00
#
_symmetry.space_group_name_H-M   'P 1'
#
loop_
_entity.id
_entity.type
_entity.pdbx_description
1 polymer ?
#
loop_
_entity_poly.entity_id
_entity_poly.type
_entity_poly.pdbx_seq_one_letter_code
_entity_poly.pdbx_strand_id
1 'polypeptide(L)'
;MTRKNIAQAPCPAEKLVAEHVPSRMHVKDSTLYDFSDVALDSARNFMGWTDLASNPPTPIEQIEEFARGVADDGINYVGLLGEGGSSQAPMTITKLCAALHPHVRFSTLDSLSPVYVRQILHGVDYAHAIFIVSSKSGGTLETLSLYHVIWEDVVHELGEQEAGRHFVAITDPGSDLEKLARERSFRGVFLGEPTVGGRFSALSVFGLVPAALCGLDVRDMVARAAEMERMCSQDSLNNPAVQLASFLITNLSPASANCFTYISPQPGLVFGLWMEQLIAESLGKDGKGVVPHIEIDVNLLNHHQPMHPVVVYHTNADSTFDREASMLSPNVPQRSYMLEDPMDIGRHFVLWE
;
A
#
# COMPACT_ATOMS: atom_id res chain seq x y z
N MET A 1 -40.09 -37.38 -19.90
CA MET A 1 -39.11 -36.33 -20.24
C MET A 1 -38.33 -36.05 -18.98
N THR A 2 -37.16 -36.60 -18.87
CA THR A 2 -36.21 -36.46 -17.75
C THR A 2 -35.57 -35.06 -17.86
N ARG A 3 -35.83 -34.17 -16.88
CA ARG A 3 -35.12 -32.91 -16.74
C ARG A 3 -33.62 -33.25 -16.54
N LYS A 4 -32.79 -32.97 -17.55
CA LYS A 4 -31.35 -32.93 -17.37
C LYS A 4 -31.08 -31.90 -16.28
N ASN A 5 -30.55 -32.35 -15.12
CA ASN A 5 -29.92 -31.47 -14.18
C ASN A 5 -28.74 -30.80 -14.91
N ILE A 6 -28.92 -29.58 -15.33
CA ILE A 6 -27.83 -28.72 -15.75
C ILE A 6 -27.08 -28.45 -14.43
N ALA A 7 -25.93 -29.11 -14.24
CA ALA A 7 -25.05 -28.81 -13.14
C ALA A 7 -24.75 -27.30 -13.22
N GLN A 8 -25.14 -26.57 -12.20
CA GLN A 8 -24.86 -25.14 -12.09
C GLN A 8 -23.34 -25.01 -12.04
N ALA A 9 -22.77 -24.14 -12.86
CA ALA A 9 -21.32 -23.90 -12.80
C ALA A 9 -20.94 -23.53 -11.35
N PRO A 10 -19.82 -24.07 -10.82
CA PRO A 10 -19.40 -23.75 -9.46
C PRO A 10 -19.21 -22.26 -9.30
N CYS A 11 -19.55 -21.70 -8.13
CA CYS A 11 -19.33 -20.30 -7.86
C CYS A 11 -17.81 -20.01 -7.86
N PRO A 12 -17.37 -18.75 -8.14
CA PRO A 12 -15.94 -18.45 -8.20
C PRO A 12 -15.18 -18.84 -6.94
N ALA A 13 -15.76 -18.69 -5.75
CA ALA A 13 -15.13 -19.10 -4.49
C ALA A 13 -14.89 -20.63 -4.43
N GLU A 14 -15.85 -21.44 -4.84
CA GLU A 14 -15.71 -22.90 -4.88
C GLU A 14 -14.59 -23.33 -5.84
N LYS A 15 -14.47 -22.66 -6.98
CA LYS A 15 -13.41 -22.91 -7.94
C LYS A 15 -12.04 -22.55 -7.38
N LEU A 16 -11.88 -21.36 -6.79
CA LEU A 16 -10.61 -20.93 -6.19
C LEU A 16 -10.12 -21.89 -5.09
N VAL A 17 -11.06 -22.37 -4.24
CA VAL A 17 -10.73 -23.33 -3.18
C VAL A 17 -10.40 -24.71 -3.75
N ALA A 18 -11.17 -25.21 -4.73
CA ALA A 18 -10.94 -26.52 -5.35
C ALA A 18 -9.61 -26.60 -6.12
N GLU A 19 -9.15 -25.46 -6.68
CA GLU A 19 -7.86 -25.34 -7.36
C GLU A 19 -6.70 -25.01 -6.40
N HIS A 20 -6.96 -24.95 -5.09
CA HIS A 20 -5.97 -24.63 -4.04
C HIS A 20 -5.25 -23.29 -4.27
N VAL A 21 -5.93 -22.31 -4.85
CA VAL A 21 -5.32 -21.02 -5.19
C VAL A 21 -4.72 -20.32 -3.97
N PRO A 22 -5.39 -20.24 -2.79
CA PRO A 22 -4.82 -19.59 -1.62
C PRO A 22 -3.52 -20.22 -1.13
N SER A 23 -3.52 -21.53 -0.89
CA SER A 23 -2.34 -22.23 -0.37
C SER A 23 -1.19 -22.24 -1.38
N ARG A 24 -1.48 -22.41 -2.67
CA ARG A 24 -0.49 -22.36 -3.75
C ARG A 24 0.14 -20.98 -3.90
N MET A 25 -0.65 -19.91 -3.76
CA MET A 25 -0.14 -18.54 -3.77
C MET A 25 0.81 -18.28 -2.59
N HIS A 26 0.42 -18.71 -1.40
CA HIS A 26 1.24 -18.55 -0.20
C HIS A 26 2.59 -19.29 -0.29
N VAL A 27 2.63 -20.46 -0.91
CA VAL A 27 3.90 -21.18 -1.16
C VAL A 27 4.63 -20.74 -2.43
N LYS A 28 4.22 -19.62 -3.03
CA LYS A 28 4.85 -18.99 -4.20
C LYS A 28 4.87 -19.91 -5.44
N ASP A 29 3.78 -20.68 -5.64
CA ASP A 29 3.63 -21.54 -6.81
C ASP A 29 3.38 -20.71 -8.07
N SER A 30 4.44 -20.49 -8.84
CA SER A 30 4.39 -19.73 -10.08
C SER A 30 3.46 -20.34 -11.16
N THR A 31 3.10 -21.60 -11.04
CA THR A 31 2.20 -22.28 -12.00
C THR A 31 0.73 -21.88 -11.86
N LEU A 32 0.39 -21.02 -10.89
CA LEU A 32 -0.91 -20.35 -10.81
C LEU A 32 -1.18 -19.39 -11.95
N TYR A 33 -0.12 -18.85 -12.57
CA TYR A 33 -0.20 -17.80 -13.57
C TYR A 33 -0.10 -18.36 -14.98
N ASP A 34 -0.28 -17.51 -15.99
CA ASP A 34 -0.25 -17.91 -17.39
C ASP A 34 1.10 -18.56 -17.74
N PHE A 35 1.03 -19.52 -18.63
CA PHE A 35 2.11 -20.47 -18.96
C PHE A 35 3.13 -19.96 -20.00
N SER A 36 3.12 -18.66 -20.32
CA SER A 36 4.21 -18.11 -21.10
C SER A 36 5.50 -18.08 -20.27
N ASP A 37 6.65 -18.36 -20.90
CA ASP A 37 7.94 -18.38 -20.21
C ASP A 37 8.22 -17.06 -19.48
N VAL A 38 7.81 -15.93 -20.06
CA VAL A 38 7.96 -14.59 -19.47
C VAL A 38 7.08 -14.42 -18.22
N ALA A 39 5.84 -14.90 -18.25
CA ALA A 39 4.93 -14.82 -17.08
C ALA A 39 5.40 -15.72 -15.95
N LEU A 40 5.86 -16.93 -16.25
CA LEU A 40 6.41 -17.87 -15.28
C LEU A 40 7.69 -17.32 -14.62
N ASP A 41 8.58 -16.74 -15.40
CA ASP A 41 9.81 -16.13 -14.88
C ASP A 41 9.49 -14.93 -13.97
N SER A 42 8.59 -14.06 -14.43
CA SER A 42 8.11 -12.94 -13.60
C SER A 42 7.46 -13.43 -12.30
N ALA A 43 6.59 -14.44 -12.35
CA ALA A 43 5.95 -14.98 -11.16
C ALA A 43 6.99 -15.57 -10.18
N ARG A 44 7.98 -16.31 -10.66
CA ARG A 44 9.07 -16.85 -9.82
C ARG A 44 9.86 -15.77 -9.10
N ASN A 45 10.05 -14.62 -9.74
CA ASN A 45 10.90 -13.55 -9.25
C ASN A 45 10.15 -12.49 -8.44
N PHE A 46 8.80 -12.45 -8.48
CA PHE A 46 8.04 -11.35 -7.87
C PHE A 46 6.90 -11.78 -6.95
N MET A 47 7.02 -12.94 -6.30
CA MET A 47 6.06 -13.41 -5.30
C MET A 47 6.54 -13.20 -3.86
N GLY A 48 7.53 -12.36 -3.61
CA GLY A 48 8.07 -12.10 -2.26
C GLY A 48 7.07 -11.43 -1.32
N TRP A 49 6.01 -10.85 -1.85
CA TRP A 49 4.98 -10.16 -1.09
C TRP A 49 4.03 -11.09 -0.32
N THR A 50 3.92 -12.36 -0.71
CA THR A 50 2.89 -13.28 -0.18
C THR A 50 3.08 -13.69 1.29
N ASP A 51 4.23 -13.41 1.88
CA ASP A 51 4.58 -13.77 3.26
C ASP A 51 5.36 -12.66 4.01
N LEU A 52 5.24 -11.41 3.57
CA LEU A 52 5.96 -10.27 4.17
C LEU A 52 5.65 -10.05 5.64
N ALA A 53 4.42 -10.29 6.05
CA ALA A 53 4.01 -10.06 7.43
C ALA A 53 4.50 -11.17 8.38
N SER A 54 4.51 -12.42 7.93
CA SER A 54 5.01 -13.55 8.73
C SER A 54 6.53 -13.74 8.64
N ASN A 55 7.15 -13.29 7.54
CA ASN A 55 8.60 -13.42 7.30
C ASN A 55 9.21 -12.09 6.83
N PRO A 56 9.19 -11.02 7.66
CA PRO A 56 9.71 -9.73 7.26
C PRO A 56 11.23 -9.82 6.97
N PRO A 57 11.70 -9.41 5.78
CA PRO A 57 13.13 -9.48 5.42
C PRO A 57 14.02 -8.65 6.33
N THR A 58 13.52 -7.53 6.83
CA THR A 58 14.17 -6.70 7.84
C THR A 58 13.50 -6.95 9.20
N PRO A 59 14.23 -7.32 10.24
CA PRO A 59 13.66 -7.48 11.58
C PRO A 59 12.95 -6.22 12.06
N ILE A 60 11.75 -6.36 12.59
CA ILE A 60 10.94 -5.22 13.08
C ILE A 60 11.67 -4.46 14.18
N GLU A 61 12.40 -5.18 15.04
CA GLU A 61 13.23 -4.62 16.10
C GLU A 61 14.25 -3.60 15.57
N GLN A 62 14.86 -3.89 14.42
CA GLN A 62 15.84 -2.98 13.79
C GLN A 62 15.16 -1.68 13.33
N ILE A 63 13.94 -1.77 12.80
CA ILE A 63 13.17 -0.59 12.38
C ILE A 63 12.76 0.24 13.60
N GLU A 64 12.27 -0.41 14.66
CA GLU A 64 11.87 0.25 15.91
C GLU A 64 13.04 0.92 16.63
N GLU A 65 14.19 0.25 16.70
CA GLU A 65 15.40 0.79 17.32
C GLU A 65 15.90 2.03 16.56
N PHE A 66 15.92 1.95 15.24
CA PHE A 66 16.30 3.08 14.39
C PHE A 66 15.34 4.27 14.59
N ALA A 67 14.04 4.04 14.55
CA ALA A 67 13.03 5.08 14.72
C ALA A 67 13.11 5.73 16.12
N ARG A 68 13.35 4.94 17.17
CA ARG A 68 13.55 5.44 18.52
C ARG A 68 14.76 6.36 18.58
N GLY A 69 15.91 5.97 18.00
CA GLY A 69 17.11 6.82 17.96
C GLY A 69 16.89 8.13 17.21
N VAL A 70 16.05 8.12 16.17
CA VAL A 70 15.64 9.35 15.45
C VAL A 70 14.77 10.25 16.32
N ALA A 71 13.81 9.67 17.04
CA ALA A 71 12.92 10.42 17.94
C ALA A 71 13.68 11.00 19.15
N ASP A 72 14.65 10.27 19.71
CA ASP A 72 15.50 10.71 20.84
C ASP A 72 16.35 11.95 20.46
N ASP A 73 16.69 12.13 19.19
CA ASP A 73 17.36 13.32 18.67
C ASP A 73 16.41 14.50 18.42
N GLY A 74 15.12 14.37 18.77
CA GLY A 74 14.13 15.46 18.70
C GLY A 74 13.57 15.71 17.29
N ILE A 75 13.73 14.77 16.36
CA ILE A 75 13.16 14.88 15.01
C ILE A 75 11.62 14.86 15.12
N ASN A 76 10.98 15.84 14.52
CA ASN A 76 9.53 16.00 14.51
C ASN A 76 8.93 16.25 13.10
N TYR A 77 9.79 16.25 12.08
CA TYR A 77 9.38 16.30 10.68
C TYR A 77 9.97 15.14 9.90
N VAL A 78 9.13 14.43 9.18
CA VAL A 78 9.51 13.33 8.27
C VAL A 78 9.06 13.68 6.86
N GLY A 79 10.00 13.92 5.97
CA GLY A 79 9.78 14.16 4.55
C GLY A 79 10.05 12.90 3.73
N LEU A 80 9.07 12.38 3.01
CA LEU A 80 9.24 11.24 2.12
C LEU A 80 9.37 11.69 0.67
N LEU A 81 10.50 11.40 0.05
CA LEU A 81 10.75 11.62 -1.37
C LEU A 81 10.60 10.29 -2.09
N GLY A 82 9.56 10.15 -2.88
CA GLY A 82 9.28 8.89 -3.58
C GLY A 82 8.06 8.97 -4.48
N GLU A 83 8.01 8.10 -5.45
CA GLU A 83 6.95 8.03 -6.46
C GLU A 83 6.25 6.67 -6.46
N GLY A 84 4.97 6.67 -6.81
CA GLY A 84 4.19 5.45 -6.98
C GLY A 84 4.20 4.53 -5.75
N GLY A 85 4.61 3.27 -5.92
CA GLY A 85 4.67 2.29 -4.83
C GLY A 85 5.56 2.70 -3.65
N SER A 86 6.57 3.55 -3.87
CA SER A 86 7.43 4.06 -2.80
C SER A 86 6.78 5.17 -1.96
N SER A 87 5.65 5.74 -2.39
CA SER A 87 4.97 6.83 -1.69
C SER A 87 3.53 6.49 -1.27
N GLN A 88 2.79 5.72 -2.06
CA GLN A 88 1.36 5.46 -1.83
C GLN A 88 1.07 4.71 -0.53
N ALA A 89 1.81 3.65 -0.23
CA ALA A 89 1.61 2.89 1.00
C ALA A 89 2.01 3.68 2.26
N PRO A 90 3.20 4.33 2.34
CA PRO A 90 3.54 5.22 3.45
C PRO A 90 2.52 6.35 3.66
N MET A 91 2.08 6.99 2.58
CA MET A 91 1.06 8.03 2.64
C MET A 91 -0.26 7.50 3.18
N THR A 92 -0.66 6.31 2.77
CA THR A 92 -1.87 5.66 3.26
C THR A 92 -1.77 5.40 4.77
N ILE A 93 -0.70 4.76 5.23
CA ILE A 93 -0.49 4.44 6.63
C ILE A 93 -0.48 5.72 7.48
N THR A 94 0.34 6.69 7.12
CA THR A 94 0.53 7.90 7.94
C THR A 94 -0.70 8.78 7.98
N LYS A 95 -1.47 8.92 6.89
CA LYS A 95 -2.71 9.71 6.89
C LYS A 95 -3.84 9.02 7.64
N LEU A 96 -4.01 7.70 7.48
CA LEU A 96 -5.01 6.95 8.24
C LEU A 96 -4.71 6.97 9.75
N CYS A 97 -3.44 6.83 10.12
CA CYS A 97 -2.98 6.79 11.49
C CYS A 97 -2.59 8.17 12.05
N ALA A 98 -2.93 9.27 11.38
CA ALA A 98 -2.49 10.62 11.76
C ALA A 98 -2.81 11.00 13.21
N ALA A 99 -3.94 10.53 13.74
CA ALA A 99 -4.32 10.78 15.14
C ALA A 99 -3.41 10.06 16.16
N LEU A 100 -2.68 9.02 15.73
CA LEU A 100 -1.77 8.25 16.58
C LEU A 100 -0.37 8.86 16.67
N HIS A 101 -0.04 9.80 15.76
CA HIS A 101 1.27 10.47 15.75
C HIS A 101 1.18 12.01 15.68
N PRO A 102 0.46 12.65 16.59
CA PRO A 102 0.17 14.09 16.52
C PRO A 102 1.41 15.00 16.67
N HIS A 103 2.53 14.43 17.11
CA HIS A 103 3.77 15.18 17.37
C HIS A 103 4.77 15.14 16.21
N VAL A 104 4.53 14.30 15.21
CA VAL A 104 5.39 14.19 14.02
C VAL A 104 4.62 14.64 12.79
N ARG A 105 5.12 15.68 12.12
CA ARG A 105 4.58 16.11 10.84
C ARG A 105 5.16 15.23 9.74
N PHE A 106 4.31 14.53 9.01
CA PHE A 106 4.69 13.76 7.83
C PHE A 106 4.27 14.46 6.54
N SER A 107 5.15 14.49 5.55
CA SER A 107 4.85 15.03 4.22
C SER A 107 5.43 14.15 3.14
N THR A 108 4.67 13.94 2.05
CA THR A 108 5.14 13.25 0.85
C THR A 108 5.52 14.28 -0.21
N LEU A 109 6.70 14.14 -0.77
CA LEU A 109 7.18 14.91 -1.93
C LEU A 109 7.23 13.95 -3.13
N ASP A 110 6.17 13.99 -3.92
CA ASP A 110 5.92 13.15 -5.09
C ASP A 110 5.67 14.00 -6.36
N SER A 111 6.17 15.22 -6.35
CA SER A 111 6.04 16.15 -7.48
C SER A 111 7.27 17.05 -7.61
N LEU A 112 7.73 17.27 -8.83
CA LEU A 112 8.82 18.20 -9.17
C LEU A 112 8.34 19.66 -9.30
N SER A 113 7.04 19.97 -9.04
CA SER A 113 6.55 21.33 -9.08
C SER A 113 7.27 22.20 -8.06
N PRO A 114 8.02 23.26 -8.44
CA PRO A 114 8.74 24.09 -7.49
C PRO A 114 7.82 24.84 -6.52
N VAL A 115 6.56 25.08 -6.91
CA VAL A 115 5.54 25.71 -6.05
C VAL A 115 5.12 24.72 -4.97
N TYR A 116 4.84 23.47 -5.36
CA TYR A 116 4.46 22.42 -4.44
C TYR A 116 5.58 22.12 -3.44
N VAL A 117 6.81 21.91 -3.92
CA VAL A 117 7.98 21.63 -3.05
C VAL A 117 8.19 22.75 -2.03
N ARG A 118 8.18 24.02 -2.46
CA ARG A 118 8.28 25.18 -1.55
C ARG A 118 7.14 25.25 -0.54
N GLN A 119 5.93 24.90 -0.95
CA GLN A 119 4.78 24.88 -0.04
C GLN A 119 4.92 23.81 1.04
N ILE A 120 5.36 22.61 0.67
CA ILE A 120 5.56 21.49 1.61
C ILE A 120 6.70 21.78 2.59
N LEU A 121 7.80 22.34 2.10
CA LEU A 121 9.00 22.65 2.92
C LEU A 121 8.88 23.96 3.68
N HIS A 122 7.81 24.75 3.46
CA HIS A 122 7.65 26.02 4.14
C HIS A 122 7.58 25.84 5.67
N GLY A 123 8.50 26.52 6.36
CA GLY A 123 8.61 26.48 7.83
C GLY A 123 9.13 25.16 8.40
N VAL A 124 9.75 24.31 7.58
CA VAL A 124 10.46 23.12 8.06
C VAL A 124 11.77 23.58 8.74
N ASP A 125 11.97 23.14 9.96
CA ASP A 125 13.24 23.27 10.66
C ASP A 125 14.10 22.05 10.32
N TYR A 126 15.12 22.25 9.49
CA TYR A 126 15.98 21.17 9.01
C TYR A 126 16.75 20.48 10.14
N ALA A 127 17.05 21.17 11.25
CA ALA A 127 17.71 20.58 12.40
C ALA A 127 16.85 19.50 13.10
N HIS A 128 15.52 19.60 12.95
CA HIS A 128 14.56 18.63 13.51
C HIS A 128 13.81 17.85 12.42
N ALA A 129 14.37 17.76 11.21
CA ALA A 129 13.80 17.07 10.08
C ALA A 129 14.64 15.85 9.68
N ILE A 130 13.97 14.82 9.17
CA ILE A 130 14.59 13.69 8.49
C ILE A 130 13.90 13.46 7.14
N PHE A 131 14.68 13.20 6.10
CA PHE A 131 14.19 12.98 4.76
C PHE A 131 14.46 11.55 4.32
N ILE A 132 13.41 10.85 3.89
CA ILE A 132 13.49 9.50 3.37
C ILE A 132 13.58 9.58 1.84
N VAL A 133 14.70 9.14 1.28
CA VAL A 133 14.87 8.98 -0.17
C VAL A 133 14.47 7.56 -0.51
N SER A 134 13.29 7.39 -1.11
CA SER A 134 12.64 6.10 -1.32
C SER A 134 12.52 5.79 -2.81
N SER A 135 13.35 4.90 -3.31
CA SER A 135 13.33 4.44 -4.71
C SER A 135 13.81 3.00 -4.81
N LYS A 136 12.93 2.09 -5.22
CA LYS A 136 13.26 0.66 -5.37
C LYS A 136 14.45 0.45 -6.29
N SER A 137 14.42 1.01 -7.50
CA SER A 137 15.52 0.94 -8.47
C SER A 137 16.76 1.75 -8.06
N GLY A 138 16.57 2.73 -7.19
CA GLY A 138 17.59 3.70 -6.80
C GLY A 138 17.95 4.74 -7.88
N GLY A 139 17.23 4.74 -9.01
CA GLY A 139 17.49 5.60 -10.16
C GLY A 139 16.30 6.45 -10.60
N THR A 140 15.22 6.55 -9.82
CA THR A 140 14.05 7.36 -10.16
C THR A 140 14.45 8.83 -10.24
N LEU A 141 14.32 9.43 -11.42
CA LEU A 141 14.82 10.79 -11.71
C LEU A 141 14.15 11.82 -10.79
N GLU A 142 12.85 11.70 -10.60
CA GLU A 142 12.06 12.61 -9.77
C GLU A 142 12.55 12.57 -8.32
N THR A 143 12.66 11.38 -7.75
CA THR A 143 13.15 11.18 -6.37
C THR A 143 14.56 11.74 -6.16
N LEU A 144 15.47 11.46 -7.10
CA LEU A 144 16.85 11.96 -7.02
C LEU A 144 16.93 13.48 -7.22
N SER A 145 16.09 14.05 -8.08
CA SER A 145 16.03 15.51 -8.28
C SER A 145 15.56 16.22 -7.01
N LEU A 146 14.51 15.70 -6.36
CA LEU A 146 14.04 16.22 -5.06
C LEU A 146 15.13 16.09 -3.99
N TYR A 147 15.79 14.93 -3.94
CA TYR A 147 16.90 14.71 -3.02
C TYR A 147 17.99 15.78 -3.19
N HIS A 148 18.44 16.03 -4.42
CA HIS A 148 19.51 17.02 -4.65
C HIS A 148 19.12 18.42 -4.17
N VAL A 149 17.90 18.86 -4.44
CA VAL A 149 17.41 20.16 -3.97
C VAL A 149 17.43 20.25 -2.43
N ILE A 150 16.85 19.23 -1.77
CA ILE A 150 16.77 19.21 -0.30
C ILE A 150 18.15 19.01 0.34
N TRP A 151 19.01 18.25 -0.30
CA TRP A 151 20.40 18.09 0.15
C TRP A 151 21.14 19.44 0.19
N GLU A 152 21.01 20.24 -0.86
CA GLU A 152 21.60 21.59 -0.91
C GLU A 152 21.05 22.50 0.19
N ASP A 153 19.75 22.47 0.45
CA ASP A 153 19.12 23.22 1.52
C ASP A 153 19.64 22.79 2.90
N VAL A 154 19.71 21.48 3.17
CA VAL A 154 20.22 20.93 4.43
C VAL A 154 21.70 21.24 4.63
N VAL A 155 22.52 21.13 3.58
CA VAL A 155 23.95 21.53 3.63
C VAL A 155 24.12 23.02 3.91
N HIS A 156 23.27 23.85 3.30
CA HIS A 156 23.31 25.29 3.53
C HIS A 156 23.01 25.65 5.01
N GLU A 157 22.03 24.98 5.61
CA GLU A 157 21.59 25.27 6.99
C GLU A 157 22.45 24.63 8.07
N LEU A 158 22.87 23.37 7.85
CA LEU A 158 23.53 22.56 8.89
C LEU A 158 24.99 22.22 8.60
N GLY A 159 25.47 22.44 7.38
CA GLY A 159 26.79 22.10 6.93
C GLY A 159 26.91 20.67 6.38
N GLU A 160 27.90 20.45 5.52
CA GLU A 160 28.08 19.19 4.77
C GLU A 160 28.33 17.98 5.68
N GLN A 161 29.00 18.19 6.82
CA GLN A 161 29.36 17.10 7.75
C GLN A 161 28.15 16.52 8.50
N GLU A 162 27.12 17.36 8.76
CA GLU A 162 25.91 16.96 9.48
C GLU A 162 24.80 16.52 8.53
N ALA A 163 24.81 16.99 7.25
CA ALA A 163 23.72 16.79 6.32
C ALA A 163 23.29 15.33 6.18
N GLY A 164 24.22 14.38 6.09
CA GLY A 164 23.90 12.96 5.93
C GLY A 164 23.04 12.38 7.05
N ARG A 165 23.13 12.93 8.26
CA ARG A 165 22.34 12.48 9.44
C ARG A 165 20.85 12.80 9.32
N HIS A 166 20.49 13.68 8.40
CA HIS A 166 19.12 14.09 8.11
C HIS A 166 18.50 13.31 6.96
N PHE A 167 19.19 12.26 6.45
CA PHE A 167 18.69 11.43 5.34
C PHE A 167 18.69 9.96 5.68
N VAL A 168 17.69 9.27 5.12
CA VAL A 168 17.56 7.79 5.13
C VAL A 168 17.32 7.34 3.70
N ALA A 169 17.98 6.29 3.27
CA ALA A 169 17.68 5.65 1.99
C ALA A 169 16.86 4.38 2.19
N ILE A 170 15.83 4.21 1.33
CA ILE A 170 15.10 2.95 1.18
C ILE A 170 15.18 2.54 -0.29
N THR A 171 15.85 1.43 -0.57
CA THR A 171 16.15 1.02 -1.95
C THR A 171 16.48 -0.48 -2.02
N ASP A 172 16.54 -1.04 -3.23
CA ASP A 172 17.01 -2.41 -3.41
C ASP A 172 18.54 -2.54 -3.26
N PRO A 173 19.03 -3.71 -2.86
CA PRO A 173 20.47 -3.97 -2.74
C PRO A 173 21.22 -3.71 -4.04
N GLY A 174 22.39 -3.08 -3.95
CA GLY A 174 23.28 -2.81 -5.07
C GLY A 174 22.89 -1.62 -5.94
N SER A 175 21.83 -0.90 -5.60
CA SER A 175 21.36 0.29 -6.32
C SER A 175 22.35 1.46 -6.22
N ASP A 176 22.21 2.45 -7.12
CA ASP A 176 23.02 3.66 -7.05
C ASP A 176 22.63 4.54 -5.86
N LEU A 177 21.37 4.48 -5.42
CA LEU A 177 20.94 5.16 -4.19
C LEU A 177 21.61 4.56 -2.94
N GLU A 178 21.79 3.23 -2.87
CA GLU A 178 22.52 2.61 -1.77
C GLU A 178 23.97 3.12 -1.71
N LYS A 179 24.65 3.18 -2.86
CA LYS A 179 26.03 3.70 -2.96
C LYS A 179 26.11 5.16 -2.51
N LEU A 180 25.22 6.00 -3.08
CA LEU A 180 25.12 7.42 -2.74
C LEU A 180 24.88 7.63 -1.24
N ALA A 181 23.97 6.89 -0.64
CA ALA A 181 23.66 7.00 0.77
C ALA A 181 24.84 6.65 1.69
N ARG A 182 25.61 5.62 1.30
CA ARG A 182 26.84 5.24 2.02
C ARG A 182 27.95 6.27 1.87
N GLU A 183 28.17 6.79 0.66
CA GLU A 183 29.16 7.83 0.35
C GLU A 183 28.87 9.14 1.11
N ARG A 184 27.59 9.48 1.23
CA ARG A 184 27.11 10.70 1.90
C ARG A 184 26.80 10.50 3.38
N SER A 185 27.16 9.34 3.94
CA SER A 185 26.96 9.00 5.36
C SER A 185 25.52 9.23 5.84
N PHE A 186 24.54 8.77 5.06
CA PHE A 186 23.14 8.82 5.48
C PHE A 186 22.96 8.13 6.82
N ARG A 187 22.05 8.63 7.64
CA ARG A 187 21.74 8.11 8.97
C ARG A 187 21.34 6.63 8.96
N GLY A 188 20.65 6.20 7.91
CA GLY A 188 20.25 4.81 7.72
C GLY A 188 20.10 4.43 6.25
N VAL A 189 20.30 3.15 5.97
CA VAL A 189 20.04 2.53 4.67
C VAL A 189 19.24 1.26 4.92
N PHE A 190 18.00 1.24 4.43
CA PHE A 190 17.13 0.08 4.50
C PHE A 190 17.00 -0.55 3.12
N LEU A 191 17.34 -1.82 3.05
CA LEU A 191 17.33 -2.54 1.79
C LEU A 191 16.00 -3.28 1.61
N GLY A 192 15.35 -3.04 0.47
CA GLY A 192 14.15 -3.72 0.06
C GLY A 192 14.40 -5.17 -0.33
N GLU A 193 13.34 -5.95 -0.40
CA GLU A 193 13.37 -7.31 -0.94
C GLU A 193 13.17 -7.25 -2.47
N PRO A 194 14.15 -7.66 -3.29
CA PRO A 194 14.05 -7.56 -4.75
C PRO A 194 12.86 -8.29 -5.35
N THR A 195 12.39 -9.36 -4.69
CA THR A 195 11.25 -10.17 -5.14
C THR A 195 9.89 -9.54 -4.82
N VAL A 196 9.86 -8.37 -4.17
CA VAL A 196 8.64 -7.61 -3.86
C VAL A 196 8.49 -6.44 -4.82
N GLY A 197 7.43 -6.43 -5.61
CA GLY A 197 7.10 -5.31 -6.49
C GLY A 197 6.75 -4.03 -5.70
N GLY A 198 7.01 -2.84 -6.28
CA GLY A 198 6.80 -1.56 -5.58
C GLY A 198 5.39 -1.39 -5.00
N ARG A 199 4.34 -1.74 -5.76
CA ARG A 199 2.94 -1.63 -5.30
C ARG A 199 2.54 -2.66 -4.25
N PHE A 200 3.33 -3.73 -4.06
CA PHE A 200 3.18 -4.77 -3.04
C PHE A 200 4.08 -4.55 -1.82
N SER A 201 4.73 -3.40 -1.71
CA SER A 201 5.76 -3.17 -0.69
C SER A 201 5.24 -2.50 0.59
N ALA A 202 3.93 -2.44 0.79
CA ALA A 202 3.30 -1.77 1.93
C ALA A 202 3.80 -2.29 3.29
N LEU A 203 3.97 -3.59 3.41
CA LEU A 203 4.44 -4.26 4.63
C LEU A 203 5.95 -4.58 4.61
N SER A 204 6.71 -3.94 3.73
CA SER A 204 8.18 -3.98 3.70
C SER A 204 8.78 -2.73 4.32
N VAL A 205 10.09 -2.57 4.26
CA VAL A 205 10.81 -1.35 4.69
C VAL A 205 10.27 -0.08 4.03
N PHE A 206 9.68 -0.18 2.83
CA PHE A 206 9.09 0.97 2.12
C PHE A 206 7.89 1.58 2.84
N GLY A 207 7.05 0.77 3.49
CA GLY A 207 5.93 1.26 4.29
C GLY A 207 6.25 1.36 5.79
N LEU A 208 6.98 0.38 6.33
CA LEU A 208 7.18 0.26 7.78
C LEU A 208 8.19 1.27 8.34
N VAL A 209 9.26 1.60 7.61
CA VAL A 209 10.25 2.60 8.09
C VAL A 209 9.64 3.99 8.21
N PRO A 210 8.93 4.53 7.19
CA PRO A 210 8.22 5.80 7.33
C PRO A 210 7.19 5.79 8.47
N ALA A 211 6.44 4.70 8.63
CA ALA A 211 5.46 4.53 9.70
C ALA A 211 6.12 4.58 11.09
N ALA A 212 7.20 3.84 11.29
CA ALA A 212 7.95 3.84 12.55
C ALA A 212 8.56 5.20 12.88
N LEU A 213 9.09 5.92 11.87
CA LEU A 213 9.61 7.28 12.04
C LEU A 213 8.53 8.29 12.44
N CYS A 214 7.27 8.01 12.11
CA CYS A 214 6.13 8.76 12.63
C CYS A 214 5.73 8.35 14.06
N GLY A 215 6.36 7.33 14.64
CA GLY A 215 6.04 6.83 15.98
C GLY A 215 4.90 5.83 16.03
N LEU A 216 4.52 5.22 14.89
CA LEU A 216 3.49 4.19 14.84
C LEU A 216 4.04 2.84 15.33
N ASP A 217 3.21 2.05 15.98
CA ASP A 217 3.53 0.68 16.42
C ASP A 217 3.50 -0.29 15.22
N VAL A 218 4.60 -0.32 14.48
CA VAL A 218 4.74 -1.18 13.30
C VAL A 218 4.71 -2.67 13.64
N ARG A 219 5.05 -3.03 14.88
CA ARG A 219 4.96 -4.42 15.37
C ARG A 219 3.52 -4.86 15.46
N ASP A 220 2.64 -4.04 16.03
CA ASP A 220 1.20 -4.32 16.09
C ASP A 220 0.59 -4.39 14.69
N MET A 221 0.95 -3.46 13.80
CA MET A 221 0.50 -3.48 12.39
C MET A 221 0.89 -4.78 11.69
N VAL A 222 2.15 -5.19 11.80
CA VAL A 222 2.66 -6.44 11.18
C VAL A 222 2.02 -7.67 11.81
N ALA A 223 1.79 -7.69 13.13
CA ALA A 223 1.11 -8.80 13.79
C ALA A 223 -0.34 -8.98 13.29
N ARG A 224 -1.07 -7.88 13.13
CA ARG A 224 -2.43 -7.89 12.54
C ARG A 224 -2.40 -8.34 11.08
N ALA A 225 -1.43 -7.88 10.31
CA ALA A 225 -1.24 -8.31 8.92
C ALA A 225 -0.93 -9.81 8.81
N ALA A 226 -0.05 -10.36 9.67
CA ALA A 226 0.28 -11.78 9.70
C ALA A 226 -0.94 -12.67 10.06
N GLU A 227 -1.85 -12.17 10.90
CA GLU A 227 -3.12 -12.87 11.15
C GLU A 227 -3.97 -12.96 9.87
N MET A 228 -4.09 -11.86 9.12
CA MET A 228 -4.83 -11.86 7.85
C MET A 228 -4.14 -12.75 6.81
N GLU A 229 -2.82 -12.71 6.71
CA GLU A 229 -2.02 -13.57 5.83
C GLU A 229 -2.31 -15.06 6.11
N ARG A 230 -2.32 -15.45 7.39
CA ARG A 230 -2.69 -16.81 7.79
C ARG A 230 -4.12 -17.19 7.39
N MET A 231 -5.07 -16.25 7.45
CA MET A 231 -6.44 -16.48 6.99
C MET A 231 -6.52 -16.59 5.46
N CYS A 232 -5.80 -15.73 4.76
CA CYS A 232 -5.77 -15.69 3.30
C CYS A 232 -5.01 -16.86 2.66
N SER A 233 -4.12 -17.54 3.40
CA SER A 233 -3.40 -18.73 2.91
C SER A 233 -4.22 -20.01 2.93
N GLN A 234 -5.43 -20.02 3.51
CA GLN A 234 -6.22 -21.25 3.69
C GLN A 234 -7.15 -21.51 2.50
N ASP A 235 -7.20 -22.77 2.05
CA ASP A 235 -8.17 -23.25 1.05
C ASP A 235 -9.54 -23.44 1.69
N SER A 236 -10.23 -22.33 1.93
CA SER A 236 -11.50 -22.29 2.64
C SER A 236 -12.47 -21.29 2.00
N LEU A 237 -13.77 -21.63 1.97
CA LEU A 237 -14.81 -20.71 1.58
C LEU A 237 -14.96 -19.51 2.56
N ASN A 238 -14.45 -19.65 3.78
CA ASN A 238 -14.39 -18.54 4.76
C ASN A 238 -13.13 -17.67 4.62
N ASN A 239 -12.27 -17.97 3.66
CA ASN A 239 -11.08 -17.16 3.39
C ASN A 239 -11.50 -15.74 2.91
N PRO A 240 -11.06 -14.65 3.58
CA PRO A 240 -11.49 -13.30 3.26
C PRO A 240 -11.14 -12.87 1.83
N ALA A 241 -9.94 -13.24 1.34
CA ALA A 241 -9.49 -12.92 -0.02
C ALA A 241 -10.30 -13.69 -1.08
N VAL A 242 -10.58 -14.98 -0.84
CA VAL A 242 -11.47 -15.78 -1.72
C VAL A 242 -12.87 -15.16 -1.80
N GLN A 243 -13.41 -14.70 -0.68
CA GLN A 243 -14.71 -14.05 -0.64
C GLN A 243 -14.71 -12.70 -1.39
N LEU A 244 -13.66 -11.89 -1.23
CA LEU A 244 -13.52 -10.62 -1.95
C LEU A 244 -13.37 -10.85 -3.45
N ALA A 245 -12.47 -11.73 -3.85
CA ALA A 245 -12.25 -12.09 -5.26
C ALA A 245 -13.54 -12.65 -5.90
N SER A 246 -14.25 -13.56 -5.20
CA SER A 246 -15.50 -14.11 -5.68
C SER A 246 -16.59 -13.03 -5.83
N PHE A 247 -16.68 -12.10 -4.89
CA PHE A 247 -17.61 -10.96 -4.98
C PHE A 247 -17.32 -10.11 -6.23
N LEU A 248 -16.07 -9.75 -6.45
CA LEU A 248 -15.68 -8.96 -7.62
C LEU A 248 -15.94 -9.74 -8.91
N ILE A 249 -15.43 -10.97 -9.05
CA ILE A 249 -15.61 -11.79 -10.26
C ILE A 249 -17.09 -11.98 -10.62
N THR A 250 -17.94 -12.16 -9.62
CA THR A 250 -19.38 -12.37 -9.84
C THR A 250 -20.09 -11.11 -10.34
N ASN A 251 -19.65 -9.94 -9.92
CA ASN A 251 -20.35 -8.67 -10.14
C ASN A 251 -19.66 -7.74 -11.17
N LEU A 252 -18.42 -8.04 -11.57
CA LEU A 252 -17.76 -7.34 -12.66
C LEU A 252 -18.39 -7.73 -14.00
N SER A 253 -18.50 -6.77 -14.91
CA SER A 253 -19.07 -6.98 -16.24
C SER A 253 -18.32 -6.16 -17.29
N PRO A 254 -18.07 -6.74 -18.48
CA PRO A 254 -17.54 -5.97 -19.61
C PRO A 254 -18.40 -4.76 -19.99
N ALA A 255 -19.72 -4.84 -19.76
CA ALA A 255 -20.63 -3.73 -20.02
C ALA A 255 -20.39 -2.52 -19.10
N SER A 256 -19.78 -2.74 -17.91
CA SER A 256 -19.34 -1.69 -16.99
C SER A 256 -17.80 -1.51 -17.01
N ALA A 257 -17.14 -1.87 -18.11
CA ALA A 257 -15.69 -1.82 -18.25
C ALA A 257 -14.92 -2.57 -17.14
N ASN A 258 -15.52 -3.62 -16.55
CA ASN A 258 -14.99 -4.33 -15.37
C ASN A 258 -14.63 -3.38 -14.22
N CYS A 259 -15.42 -2.34 -14.00
CA CYS A 259 -15.21 -1.35 -12.97
C CYS A 259 -15.82 -1.81 -11.63
N PHE A 260 -15.17 -1.44 -10.53
CA PHE A 260 -15.80 -1.38 -9.21
C PHE A 260 -15.53 -0.01 -8.57
N THR A 261 -16.42 0.43 -7.69
CA THR A 261 -16.21 1.67 -6.94
C THR A 261 -15.71 1.36 -5.53
N TYR A 262 -14.65 2.02 -5.12
CA TYR A 262 -14.21 2.12 -3.73
C TYR A 262 -14.73 3.44 -3.16
N ILE A 263 -15.28 3.40 -1.95
CA ILE A 263 -15.68 4.59 -1.22
C ILE A 263 -15.37 4.45 0.27
N SER A 264 -14.90 5.54 0.87
CA SER A 264 -14.55 5.64 2.28
C SER A 264 -14.64 7.10 2.74
N PRO A 265 -14.96 7.39 4.02
CA PRO A 265 -14.80 8.72 4.55
C PRO A 265 -13.31 9.10 4.60
N GLN A 266 -13.03 10.42 4.66
CA GLN A 266 -11.66 10.88 4.91
C GLN A 266 -11.22 10.45 6.34
N PRO A 267 -9.97 10.01 6.53
CA PRO A 267 -8.85 9.93 5.56
C PRO A 267 -8.77 8.61 4.78
N GLY A 268 -9.73 7.70 4.89
CA GLY A 268 -9.70 6.37 4.27
C GLY A 268 -9.60 6.37 2.73
N LEU A 269 -9.92 7.51 2.10
CA LEU A 269 -9.81 7.66 0.65
C LEU A 269 -8.40 7.42 0.11
N VAL A 270 -7.37 7.71 0.90
CA VAL A 270 -5.96 7.50 0.50
C VAL A 270 -5.62 6.03 0.28
N PHE A 271 -6.32 5.13 0.97
CA PHE A 271 -6.20 3.68 0.73
C PHE A 271 -6.73 3.30 -0.66
N GLY A 272 -7.78 3.98 -1.12
CA GLY A 272 -8.29 3.82 -2.48
C GLY A 272 -7.24 4.14 -3.55
N LEU A 273 -6.42 5.17 -3.35
CA LEU A 273 -5.36 5.54 -4.30
C LEU A 273 -4.26 4.46 -4.39
N TRP A 274 -3.87 3.87 -3.27
CA TRP A 274 -2.96 2.73 -3.26
C TRP A 274 -3.58 1.52 -3.96
N MET A 275 -4.86 1.22 -3.68
CA MET A 275 -5.61 0.13 -4.28
C MET A 275 -5.75 0.31 -5.81
N GLU A 276 -5.99 1.55 -6.26
CA GLU A 276 -6.04 1.87 -7.69
C GLU A 276 -4.74 1.47 -8.38
N GLN A 277 -3.60 1.87 -7.85
CA GLN A 277 -2.31 1.46 -8.40
C GLN A 277 -2.13 -0.06 -8.34
N LEU A 278 -2.41 -0.69 -7.19
CA LEU A 278 -2.28 -2.14 -7.04
C LEU A 278 -3.07 -2.90 -8.10
N ILE A 279 -4.34 -2.61 -8.24
CA ILE A 279 -5.26 -3.38 -9.10
C ILE A 279 -5.06 -3.02 -10.58
N ALA A 280 -5.07 -1.72 -10.92
CA ALA A 280 -4.99 -1.30 -12.32
C ALA A 280 -3.65 -1.69 -12.96
N GLU A 281 -2.54 -1.50 -12.27
CA GLU A 281 -1.21 -1.84 -12.78
C GLU A 281 -0.95 -3.36 -12.81
N SER A 282 -1.48 -4.11 -11.83
CA SER A 282 -1.30 -5.57 -11.79
C SER A 282 -2.13 -6.28 -12.84
N LEU A 283 -3.40 -5.90 -13.01
CA LEU A 283 -4.37 -6.61 -13.85
C LEU A 283 -4.60 -5.96 -15.22
N GLY A 284 -4.21 -4.69 -15.41
CA GLY A 284 -4.45 -3.91 -16.62
C GLY A 284 -3.50 -4.27 -17.76
N LYS A 285 -3.54 -5.50 -18.25
CA LYS A 285 -2.66 -6.02 -19.31
C LYS A 285 -3.47 -6.72 -20.42
N ASP A 286 -2.98 -6.65 -21.66
CA ASP A 286 -3.53 -7.37 -22.83
C ASP A 286 -5.03 -7.10 -23.09
N GLY A 287 -5.50 -5.87 -22.84
CA GLY A 287 -6.91 -5.51 -22.99
C GLY A 287 -7.82 -6.11 -21.94
N LYS A 288 -7.27 -6.70 -20.90
CA LYS A 288 -7.96 -7.21 -19.71
C LYS A 288 -7.69 -6.28 -18.54
N GLY A 289 -8.42 -6.44 -17.46
CA GLY A 289 -8.17 -5.72 -16.22
C GLY A 289 -9.43 -5.44 -15.45
N VAL A 290 -9.22 -4.85 -14.28
CA VAL A 290 -10.24 -4.33 -13.39
C VAL A 290 -9.92 -2.87 -13.13
N VAL A 291 -10.92 -2.00 -13.24
CA VAL A 291 -10.76 -0.56 -13.05
C VAL A 291 -11.33 -0.16 -11.69
N PRO A 292 -10.51 0.12 -10.69
CA PRO A 292 -10.96 0.75 -9.46
C PRO A 292 -11.37 2.21 -9.75
N HIS A 293 -12.58 2.58 -9.37
CA HIS A 293 -13.05 3.96 -9.37
C HIS A 293 -13.10 4.44 -7.92
N ILE A 294 -12.34 5.48 -7.62
CA ILE A 294 -12.30 6.04 -6.26
C ILE A 294 -13.30 7.18 -6.20
N GLU A 295 -14.41 6.99 -5.47
CA GLU A 295 -15.45 7.99 -5.31
C GLU A 295 -15.28 8.72 -3.97
N ILE A 296 -15.46 10.02 -4.00
CA ILE A 296 -15.31 10.89 -2.84
C ILE A 296 -16.64 11.29 -2.19
N ASP A 297 -17.75 11.11 -2.90
CA ASP A 297 -19.08 11.51 -2.45
C ASP A 297 -20.09 10.38 -2.62
N VAL A 298 -20.50 9.77 -1.52
CA VAL A 298 -21.48 8.70 -1.49
C VAL A 298 -22.87 9.14 -2.04
N ASN A 299 -23.20 10.45 -1.98
CA ASN A 299 -24.45 10.95 -2.51
C ASN A 299 -24.49 10.87 -4.04
N LEU A 300 -23.34 11.00 -4.72
CA LEU A 300 -23.27 10.77 -6.17
C LEU A 300 -23.64 9.33 -6.51
N LEU A 301 -23.19 8.35 -5.75
CA LEU A 301 -23.57 6.94 -5.94
C LEU A 301 -25.04 6.72 -5.69
N ASN A 302 -25.62 7.37 -4.67
CA ASN A 302 -27.06 7.29 -4.38
C ASN A 302 -27.92 7.85 -5.50
N HIS A 303 -27.47 8.90 -6.18
CA HIS A 303 -28.19 9.51 -7.31
C HIS A 303 -28.06 8.73 -8.61
N HIS A 304 -26.88 8.20 -8.90
CA HIS A 304 -26.57 7.57 -10.20
C HIS A 304 -26.74 6.06 -10.23
N GLN A 305 -26.90 5.40 -9.08
CA GLN A 305 -27.12 3.95 -8.96
C GLN A 305 -26.13 3.15 -9.84
N PRO A 306 -24.86 2.98 -9.44
CA PRO A 306 -23.87 2.33 -10.28
C PRO A 306 -24.30 0.91 -10.68
N MET A 307 -24.02 0.54 -11.93
CA MET A 307 -24.26 -0.82 -12.45
C MET A 307 -23.08 -1.77 -12.20
N HIS A 308 -22.15 -1.38 -11.33
CA HIS A 308 -20.95 -2.13 -10.97
C HIS A 308 -20.84 -2.26 -9.45
N PRO A 309 -20.08 -3.23 -8.93
CA PRO A 309 -19.97 -3.46 -7.49
C PRO A 309 -19.34 -2.27 -6.75
N VAL A 310 -19.77 -2.06 -5.53
CA VAL A 310 -19.26 -1.02 -4.63
C VAL A 310 -18.60 -1.68 -3.41
N VAL A 311 -17.38 -1.25 -3.10
CA VAL A 311 -16.67 -1.63 -1.87
C VAL A 311 -16.66 -0.43 -0.94
N VAL A 312 -17.29 -0.58 0.20
CA VAL A 312 -17.46 0.47 1.21
C VAL A 312 -16.52 0.21 2.38
N TYR A 313 -15.69 1.19 2.70
CA TYR A 313 -14.89 1.16 3.92
C TYR A 313 -15.46 2.13 4.93
N HIS A 314 -15.79 1.64 6.11
CA HIS A 314 -16.27 2.42 7.24
C HIS A 314 -15.11 2.66 8.22
N THR A 315 -15.17 3.78 8.92
CA THR A 315 -14.29 4.10 10.04
C THR A 315 -15.14 4.51 11.23
N ASN A 316 -14.66 4.31 12.44
CA ASN A 316 -15.42 4.68 13.65
C ASN A 316 -15.68 6.20 13.80
N ALA A 317 -15.17 7.01 12.87
CA ALA A 317 -15.17 8.46 13.01
C ALA A 317 -16.33 9.19 12.31
N ASP A 318 -17.10 8.54 11.39
CA ASP A 318 -18.07 9.27 10.57
C ASP A 318 -19.44 8.59 10.46
N SER A 319 -20.30 8.88 11.43
CA SER A 319 -21.70 8.41 11.44
C SER A 319 -22.55 9.02 10.30
N THR A 320 -22.15 10.14 9.71
CA THR A 320 -22.84 10.74 8.56
C THR A 320 -22.58 9.92 7.31
N PHE A 321 -21.32 9.55 7.07
CA PHE A 321 -20.94 8.66 5.98
C PHE A 321 -21.66 7.30 6.08
N ASP A 322 -21.70 6.70 7.28
CA ASP A 322 -22.35 5.40 7.50
C ASP A 322 -23.85 5.46 7.15
N ARG A 323 -24.52 6.55 7.53
CA ARG A 323 -25.93 6.76 7.20
C ARG A 323 -26.13 6.91 5.69
N GLU A 324 -25.28 7.70 5.03
CA GLU A 324 -25.36 7.93 3.58
C GLU A 324 -25.02 6.67 2.79
N ALA A 325 -24.01 5.90 3.22
CA ALA A 325 -23.66 4.61 2.61
C ALA A 325 -24.80 3.58 2.77
N SER A 326 -25.55 3.62 3.86
CA SER A 326 -26.71 2.75 4.08
C SER A 326 -27.88 3.04 3.14
N MET A 327 -27.88 4.18 2.45
CA MET A 327 -28.88 4.56 1.44
C MET A 327 -28.58 4.01 0.05
N LEU A 328 -27.41 3.38 -0.16
CA LEU A 328 -27.15 2.71 -1.43
C LEU A 328 -28.25 1.69 -1.72
N SER A 329 -28.72 1.69 -2.98
CA SER A 329 -29.78 0.78 -3.38
C SER A 329 -29.41 -0.68 -3.08
N PRO A 330 -30.32 -1.50 -2.54
CA PRO A 330 -30.10 -2.92 -2.34
C PRO A 330 -29.87 -3.70 -3.64
N ASN A 331 -30.15 -3.10 -4.80
CA ASN A 331 -29.87 -3.68 -6.11
C ASN A 331 -28.42 -3.47 -6.55
N VAL A 332 -27.67 -2.57 -5.91
CA VAL A 332 -26.24 -2.38 -6.17
C VAL A 332 -25.46 -3.43 -5.39
N PRO A 333 -24.69 -4.30 -6.05
CA PRO A 333 -23.82 -5.23 -5.33
C PRO A 333 -22.84 -4.46 -4.46
N GLN A 334 -22.85 -4.72 -3.16
CA GLN A 334 -21.97 -3.99 -2.24
C GLN A 334 -21.33 -4.93 -1.24
N ARG A 335 -20.12 -4.57 -0.80
CA ARG A 335 -19.38 -5.23 0.25
C ARG A 335 -18.78 -4.18 1.17
N SER A 336 -19.01 -4.33 2.47
CA SER A 336 -18.54 -3.39 3.47
C SER A 336 -17.45 -3.97 4.32
N TYR A 337 -16.49 -3.13 4.68
CA TYR A 337 -15.42 -3.40 5.63
C TYR A 337 -15.40 -2.30 6.68
N MET A 338 -14.99 -2.65 7.90
CA MET A 338 -14.82 -1.71 9.01
C MET A 338 -13.33 -1.64 9.36
N LEU A 339 -12.78 -0.43 9.42
CA LEU A 339 -11.50 -0.13 10.05
C LEU A 339 -11.80 0.36 11.46
N GLU A 340 -11.91 -0.56 12.42
CA GLU A 340 -12.18 -0.23 13.82
C GLU A 340 -11.01 0.53 14.45
N ASP A 341 -9.80 0.11 14.12
CA ASP A 341 -8.54 0.72 14.48
C ASP A 341 -7.77 1.07 13.20
N PRO A 342 -7.19 2.29 13.08
CA PRO A 342 -6.38 2.66 11.92
C PRO A 342 -5.24 1.68 11.60
N MET A 343 -4.68 1.01 12.63
CA MET A 343 -3.62 0.01 12.48
C MET A 343 -4.10 -1.27 11.76
N ASP A 344 -5.41 -1.50 11.67
CA ASP A 344 -5.98 -2.60 10.89
C ASP A 344 -5.71 -2.46 9.38
N ILE A 345 -5.23 -1.30 8.94
CA ILE A 345 -4.80 -1.12 7.55
C ILE A 345 -3.77 -2.19 7.13
N GLY A 346 -2.94 -2.67 8.05
CA GLY A 346 -2.02 -3.78 7.80
C GLY A 346 -2.73 -5.05 7.32
N ARG A 347 -3.90 -5.38 7.90
CA ARG A 347 -4.74 -6.51 7.45
C ARG A 347 -5.28 -6.28 6.03
N HIS A 348 -5.64 -5.05 5.73
CA HIS A 348 -6.27 -4.71 4.46
C HIS A 348 -5.28 -4.60 3.31
N PHE A 349 -4.01 -4.31 3.55
CA PHE A 349 -2.96 -4.50 2.55
C PHE A 349 -2.90 -5.96 2.12
N VAL A 350 -2.77 -6.89 3.05
CA VAL A 350 -2.74 -8.34 2.77
C VAL A 350 -4.02 -8.82 2.06
N LEU A 351 -5.19 -8.33 2.47
CA LEU A 351 -6.47 -8.73 1.89
C LEU A 351 -6.57 -8.41 0.39
N TRP A 352 -5.97 -7.29 -0.04
CA TRP A 352 -6.07 -6.81 -1.42
C TRP A 352 -4.91 -7.25 -2.31
N GLU A 353 -3.75 -7.51 -1.74
CA GLU A 353 -2.61 -8.13 -2.44
C GLU A 353 -2.92 -9.58 -2.82
#